data_d9eafea1d03631d96b5be58f52c304cb
#
_entry.id   d9eafea1d03631d96b5be58f52c304cb
#
_cell.length_a   1.000
_cell.length_b   1.000
_cell.length_c   1.000
_cell.angle_alpha   90.00
_cell.angle_beta   90.00
_cell.angle_gamma   90.00
#
_symmetry.space_group_name_H-M   'P 1'
#
loop_
_entity.id
_entity.type
_entity.pdbx_description
1 polymer ?
#
loop_
_entity_poly.entity_id
_entity_poly.type
_entity_poly.pdbx_seq_one_letter_code
_entity_poly.pdbx_strand_id
1 'polypeptide(L)'
;SSLRVGIEGMPGNFARAATFLINERGYRGASVEQIASELNVTKGSFYHHLEAKDELVLECFRRSYGRVSLVQRAAVRAGGSHWEQLASSIATLLDIQLYSEFPLVRTTALQALPNELRNDVIAQSNRMARRFAGMMIDGITEGSVKPIDPLIASQAVMGSLNSAYDLRNWIQRVPPAQAFAYYASTIAYGLFSDPPKAWPR
;
A
#
# COMPACT_ATOMS: atom_id res chain seq x y z
N SER A 1 27.43 0.15 3.77
CA SER A 1 27.40 -1.18 4.40
C SER A 1 26.85 -1.14 5.84
N SER A 2 27.02 -0.05 6.59
CA SER A 2 26.48 0.10 7.96
C SER A 2 24.96 0.38 7.99
N LEU A 3 24.39 1.00 6.98
CA LEU A 3 22.96 1.28 6.82
C LEU A 3 22.05 0.03 6.86
N ARG A 4 22.55 -1.14 6.43
CA ARG A 4 21.75 -2.37 6.46
C ARG A 4 21.59 -3.01 7.84
N VAL A 5 22.57 -2.83 8.72
CA VAL A 5 22.61 -3.52 10.02
C VAL A 5 21.61 -2.91 11.03
N GLY A 6 21.43 -1.59 11.02
CA GLY A 6 20.47 -0.91 11.91
C GLY A 6 19.00 -1.21 11.58
N ILE A 7 18.68 -1.40 10.29
CA ILE A 7 17.32 -1.61 9.80
C ILE A 7 16.83 -3.06 10.06
N GLU A 8 17.72 -4.06 9.94
CA GLU A 8 17.36 -5.46 10.15
C GLU A 8 17.01 -5.81 11.61
N GLY A 9 17.50 -5.02 12.58
CA GLY A 9 17.23 -5.18 14.02
C GLY A 9 16.07 -4.36 14.57
N MET A 10 15.39 -3.54 13.75
CA MET A 10 14.31 -2.68 14.25
C MET A 10 13.10 -3.49 14.69
N PRO A 11 12.64 -3.33 15.96
CA PRO A 11 11.42 -3.98 16.43
C PRO A 11 10.21 -3.63 15.56
N GLY A 12 9.35 -4.62 15.30
CA GLY A 12 8.17 -4.43 14.44
C GLY A 12 7.22 -3.31 14.89
N ASN A 13 7.14 -3.08 16.20
CA ASN A 13 6.32 -2.04 16.81
C ASN A 13 6.77 -0.62 16.44
N PHE A 14 8.07 -0.37 16.23
CA PHE A 14 8.57 0.93 15.79
C PHE A 14 8.04 1.33 14.41
N ALA A 15 8.17 0.45 13.43
CA ALA A 15 7.65 0.69 12.09
C ALA A 15 6.11 0.82 12.07
N ARG A 16 5.41 0.13 12.98
CA ARG A 16 3.95 0.20 13.14
C ARG A 16 3.51 1.56 13.64
N ALA A 17 4.06 2.02 14.78
CA ALA A 17 3.76 3.33 15.35
C ALA A 17 4.13 4.45 14.37
N ALA A 18 5.29 4.35 13.71
CA ALA A 18 5.70 5.31 12.70
C ALA A 18 4.75 5.34 11.50
N THR A 19 4.34 4.19 10.98
CA THR A 19 3.38 4.12 9.86
C THR A 19 2.06 4.80 10.24
N PHE A 20 1.53 4.52 11.42
CA PHE A 20 0.31 5.15 11.91
C PHE A 20 0.46 6.67 11.98
N LEU A 21 1.48 7.17 12.67
CA LEU A 21 1.70 8.62 12.82
C LEU A 21 1.97 9.32 11.49
N ILE A 22 2.72 8.68 10.57
CA ILE A 22 2.99 9.21 9.23
C ILE A 22 1.69 9.27 8.42
N ASN A 23 0.84 8.27 8.51
CA ASN A 23 -0.45 8.27 7.82
C ASN A 23 -1.40 9.33 8.34
N GLU A 24 -1.45 9.55 9.67
CA GLU A 24 -2.34 10.51 10.31
C GLU A 24 -1.85 11.97 10.18
N ARG A 25 -0.55 12.20 10.33
CA ARG A 25 0.03 13.56 10.50
C ARG A 25 0.97 13.96 9.38
N GLY A 26 1.20 13.05 8.45
CA GLY A 26 2.22 13.21 7.42
C GLY A 26 3.66 13.09 7.95
N TYR A 27 4.62 13.03 7.05
CA TYR A 27 6.04 12.91 7.40
C TYR A 27 6.51 14.02 8.34
N ARG A 28 6.14 15.28 8.07
CA ARG A 28 6.59 16.43 8.88
C ARG A 28 5.96 16.46 10.26
N GLY A 29 4.70 16.04 10.38
CA GLY A 29 3.96 16.00 11.64
C GLY A 29 4.29 14.80 12.53
N ALA A 30 4.92 13.74 12.01
CA ALA A 30 5.36 12.59 12.79
C ALA A 30 6.79 12.82 13.30
N SER A 31 6.97 13.44 14.48
CA SER A 31 8.31 13.63 15.04
C SER A 31 8.86 12.36 15.70
N VAL A 32 10.19 12.29 15.82
CA VAL A 32 10.85 11.18 16.54
C VAL A 32 10.40 11.10 17.99
N GLU A 33 10.19 12.26 18.62
CA GLU A 33 9.71 12.36 19.99
C GLU A 33 8.31 11.77 20.14
N GLN A 34 7.42 12.04 19.18
CA GLN A 34 6.06 11.48 19.18
C GLN A 34 6.07 9.97 18.96
N ILE A 35 6.89 9.47 18.05
CA ILE A 35 7.03 8.04 17.79
C ILE A 35 7.60 7.34 19.03
N ALA A 36 8.61 7.91 19.66
CA ALA A 36 9.20 7.39 20.90
C ALA A 36 8.17 7.38 22.05
N SER A 37 7.41 8.46 22.19
CA SER A 37 6.33 8.58 23.19
C SER A 37 5.24 7.53 22.99
N GLU A 38 4.79 7.32 21.74
CA GLU A 38 3.78 6.30 21.41
C GLU A 38 4.24 4.89 21.76
N LEU A 39 5.55 4.66 21.68
CA LEU A 39 6.17 3.38 21.99
C LEU A 39 6.59 3.23 23.46
N ASN A 40 6.40 4.26 24.28
CA ASN A 40 6.92 4.33 25.66
C ASN A 40 8.43 4.06 25.75
N VAL A 41 9.20 4.58 24.78
CA VAL A 41 10.66 4.50 24.79
C VAL A 41 11.28 5.88 24.84
N THR A 42 12.56 5.95 25.24
CA THR A 42 13.29 7.22 25.22
C THR A 42 13.75 7.58 23.80
N LYS A 43 13.94 8.88 23.55
CA LYS A 43 14.55 9.36 22.29
C LYS A 43 15.93 8.74 22.05
N GLY A 44 16.70 8.51 23.10
CA GLY A 44 17.99 7.82 23.00
C GLY A 44 17.84 6.37 22.54
N SER A 45 16.86 5.64 23.03
CA SER A 45 16.56 4.30 22.58
C SER A 45 16.14 4.27 21.09
N PHE A 46 15.41 5.29 20.63
CA PHE A 46 15.08 5.41 19.21
C PHE A 46 16.34 5.53 18.35
N TYR A 47 17.26 6.44 18.69
CA TYR A 47 18.49 6.66 17.94
C TYR A 47 19.52 5.53 18.09
N HIS A 48 19.35 4.62 19.04
CA HIS A 48 20.12 3.40 19.12
C HIS A 48 19.80 2.44 17.95
N HIS A 49 18.59 2.50 17.45
CA HIS A 49 18.13 1.65 16.33
C HIS A 49 18.16 2.34 14.96
N LEU A 50 18.14 3.67 14.93
CA LEU A 50 17.96 4.47 13.71
C LEU A 50 18.79 5.76 13.79
N GLU A 51 19.62 6.00 12.78
CA GLU A 51 20.40 7.23 12.70
C GLU A 51 19.55 8.44 12.29
N ALA A 52 18.51 8.21 11.48
CA ALA A 52 17.65 9.27 10.98
C ALA A 52 16.18 8.85 10.83
N LYS A 53 15.30 9.84 10.84
CA LYS A 53 13.86 9.66 10.58
C LYS A 53 13.59 9.10 9.18
N ASP A 54 14.41 9.46 8.19
CA ASP A 54 14.28 8.97 6.82
C ASP A 54 14.45 7.45 6.74
N GLU A 55 15.35 6.88 7.52
CA GLU A 55 15.54 5.43 7.62
C GLU A 55 14.28 4.74 8.16
N LEU A 56 13.63 5.33 9.15
CA LEU A 56 12.38 4.81 9.67
C LEU A 56 11.28 4.82 8.61
N VAL A 57 11.16 5.90 7.83
CA VAL A 57 10.18 6.00 6.75
C VAL A 57 10.47 4.98 5.66
N LEU A 58 11.72 4.78 5.28
CA LEU A 58 12.13 3.74 4.34
C LEU A 58 11.74 2.34 4.84
N GLU A 59 11.95 2.06 6.12
CA GLU A 59 11.57 0.79 6.73
C GLU A 59 10.04 0.59 6.72
N CYS A 60 9.27 1.66 6.97
CA CYS A 60 7.81 1.62 6.83
C CYS A 60 7.39 1.24 5.40
N PHE A 61 8.02 1.83 4.38
CA PHE A 61 7.77 1.46 2.98
C PHE A 61 8.20 0.03 2.68
N ARG A 62 9.40 -0.38 3.11
CA ARG A 62 9.92 -1.73 2.89
C ARG A 62 8.96 -2.80 3.45
N ARG A 63 8.49 -2.60 4.69
CA ARG A 63 7.52 -3.52 5.32
C ARG A 63 6.18 -3.48 4.63
N SER A 64 5.68 -2.31 4.27
CA SER A 64 4.42 -2.17 3.53
C SER A 64 4.47 -2.91 2.20
N TYR A 65 5.50 -2.71 1.40
CA TYR A 65 5.67 -3.40 0.13
C TYR A 65 5.96 -4.90 0.29
N GLY A 66 6.63 -5.30 1.37
CA GLY A 66 6.78 -6.70 1.75
C GLY A 66 5.42 -7.37 1.96
N ARG A 67 4.50 -6.70 2.66
CA ARG A 67 3.12 -7.19 2.88
C ARG A 67 2.34 -7.27 1.57
N VAL A 68 2.38 -6.22 0.72
CA VAL A 68 1.75 -6.25 -0.61
C VAL A 68 2.26 -7.44 -1.41
N SER A 69 3.57 -7.63 -1.46
CA SER A 69 4.21 -8.73 -2.17
C SER A 69 3.80 -10.10 -1.62
N LEU A 70 3.65 -10.22 -0.29
CA LEU A 70 3.19 -11.45 0.37
C LEU A 70 1.73 -11.78 -0.03
N VAL A 71 0.84 -10.78 0.01
CA VAL A 71 -0.57 -10.93 -0.37
C VAL A 71 -0.68 -11.36 -1.84
N GLN A 72 0.02 -10.69 -2.76
CA GLN A 72 0.02 -11.04 -4.18
C GLN A 72 0.50 -12.49 -4.40
N ARG A 73 1.58 -12.91 -3.74
CA ARG A 73 2.07 -14.29 -3.86
C ARG A 73 1.12 -15.31 -3.23
N ALA A 74 0.45 -14.94 -2.14
CA ALA A 74 -0.52 -15.83 -1.50
C ALA A 74 -1.73 -16.06 -2.41
N ALA A 75 -2.25 -15.01 -3.06
CA ALA A 75 -3.35 -15.12 -4.02
C ALA A 75 -2.99 -16.02 -5.22
N VAL A 76 -1.80 -15.85 -5.80
CA VAL A 76 -1.32 -16.72 -6.88
C VAL A 76 -1.22 -18.19 -6.42
N ARG A 77 -0.69 -18.45 -5.23
CA ARG A 77 -0.57 -19.81 -4.69
C ARG A 77 -1.92 -20.45 -4.35
N ALA A 78 -2.93 -19.65 -4.02
CA ALA A 78 -4.28 -20.17 -3.78
C ALA A 78 -4.94 -20.71 -5.05
N GLY A 79 -4.46 -20.30 -6.24
CA GLY A 79 -4.99 -20.74 -7.52
C GLY A 79 -6.28 -20.01 -7.91
N GLY A 80 -7.06 -20.63 -8.81
CA GLY A 80 -8.23 -20.02 -9.42
C GLY A 80 -7.87 -19.23 -10.68
N SER A 81 -8.85 -18.59 -11.30
CA SER A 81 -8.67 -17.69 -12.44
C SER A 81 -7.79 -16.49 -12.06
N HIS A 82 -7.16 -15.88 -13.04
CA HIS A 82 -6.34 -14.67 -12.77
C HIS A 82 -7.19 -13.50 -12.27
N TRP A 83 -8.48 -13.43 -12.65
CA TRP A 83 -9.43 -12.51 -12.04
C TRP A 83 -9.60 -12.75 -10.53
N GLU A 84 -9.79 -14.01 -10.12
CA GLU A 84 -9.95 -14.36 -8.69
C GLU A 84 -8.68 -14.05 -7.90
N GLN A 85 -7.51 -14.33 -8.45
CA GLN A 85 -6.22 -13.98 -7.84
C GLN A 85 -6.06 -12.45 -7.68
N LEU A 86 -6.41 -11.69 -8.73
CA LEU A 86 -6.38 -10.22 -8.71
C LEU A 86 -7.37 -9.68 -7.67
N ALA A 87 -8.62 -10.11 -7.71
CA ALA A 87 -9.70 -9.67 -6.81
C ALA A 87 -9.37 -10.00 -5.34
N SER A 88 -8.88 -11.22 -5.06
CA SER A 88 -8.46 -11.64 -3.72
C SER A 88 -7.30 -10.78 -3.20
N SER A 89 -6.31 -10.47 -4.05
CA SER A 89 -5.20 -9.59 -3.67
C SER A 89 -5.70 -8.19 -3.30
N ILE A 90 -6.56 -7.61 -4.13
CA ILE A 90 -7.12 -6.26 -3.90
C ILE A 90 -7.98 -6.25 -2.63
N ALA A 91 -8.86 -7.24 -2.45
CA ALA A 91 -9.71 -7.35 -1.27
C ALA A 91 -8.90 -7.42 0.02
N THR A 92 -7.89 -8.29 0.07
CA THR A 92 -7.01 -8.43 1.24
C THR A 92 -6.24 -7.14 1.54
N LEU A 93 -5.75 -6.44 0.50
CA LEU A 93 -5.04 -5.18 0.69
C LEU A 93 -5.97 -4.05 1.13
N LEU A 94 -7.23 -4.03 0.66
CA LEU A 94 -8.25 -3.12 1.14
C LEU A 94 -8.57 -3.37 2.63
N ASP A 95 -8.74 -4.62 3.03
CA ASP A 95 -8.96 -4.97 4.43
C ASP A 95 -7.80 -4.48 5.32
N ILE A 96 -6.57 -4.63 4.85
CA ILE A 96 -5.40 -4.11 5.54
C ILE A 96 -5.46 -2.59 5.67
N GLN A 97 -5.83 -1.87 4.62
CA GLN A 97 -5.90 -0.40 4.63
C GLN A 97 -7.05 0.14 5.47
N LEU A 98 -8.21 -0.53 5.42
CA LEU A 98 -9.44 -0.02 6.03
C LEU A 98 -9.60 -0.43 7.50
N TYR A 99 -9.21 -1.66 7.84
CA TYR A 99 -9.57 -2.26 9.13
C TYR A 99 -8.39 -2.70 9.99
N SER A 100 -7.19 -2.87 9.40
CA SER A 100 -6.03 -3.30 10.17
C SER A 100 -5.54 -2.20 11.12
N GLU A 101 -5.14 -2.59 12.32
CA GLU A 101 -4.35 -1.73 13.23
C GLU A 101 -2.99 -1.33 12.60
N PHE A 102 -2.56 -2.05 11.58
CA PHE A 102 -1.28 -1.87 10.89
C PHE A 102 -1.51 -1.66 9.39
N PRO A 103 -2.02 -0.49 8.99
CA PRO A 103 -2.19 -0.16 7.57
C PRO A 103 -0.85 -0.08 6.84
N LEU A 104 -0.92 -0.03 5.53
CA LEU A 104 0.25 0.27 4.70
C LEU A 104 0.57 1.77 4.80
N VAL A 105 1.85 2.12 4.68
CA VAL A 105 2.26 3.53 4.65
C VAL A 105 1.74 4.20 3.36
N ARG A 106 1.24 5.43 3.51
CA ARG A 106 0.73 6.21 2.38
C ARG A 106 1.87 6.78 1.54
N THR A 107 1.69 6.77 0.22
CA THR A 107 2.67 7.31 -0.72
C THR A 107 2.85 8.84 -0.62
N THR A 108 1.93 9.55 0.04
CA THR A 108 2.09 10.98 0.35
C THR A 108 3.37 11.28 1.15
N ALA A 109 3.85 10.33 1.94
CA ALA A 109 5.10 10.46 2.67
C ALA A 109 6.35 10.52 1.76
N LEU A 110 6.25 10.03 0.50
CA LEU A 110 7.35 10.04 -0.46
C LEU A 110 7.88 11.43 -0.80
N GLN A 111 6.99 12.44 -0.84
CA GLN A 111 7.36 13.79 -1.23
C GLN A 111 8.34 14.46 -0.27
N ALA A 112 8.40 13.97 0.97
CA ALA A 112 9.26 14.50 2.00
C ALA A 112 10.63 13.81 2.09
N LEU A 113 10.81 12.69 1.38
CA LEU A 113 12.08 11.98 1.34
C LEU A 113 13.09 12.65 0.38
N PRO A 114 14.39 12.58 0.65
CA PRO A 114 15.44 12.93 -0.30
C PRO A 114 15.25 12.18 -1.63
N ASN A 115 15.67 12.78 -2.74
CA ASN A 115 15.42 12.25 -4.08
C ASN A 115 15.95 10.84 -4.28
N GLU A 116 17.14 10.54 -3.78
CA GLU A 116 17.76 9.21 -3.90
C GLU A 116 16.90 8.13 -3.25
N LEU A 117 16.50 8.36 -1.99
CA LEU A 117 15.67 7.44 -1.23
C LEU A 117 14.26 7.31 -1.83
N ARG A 118 13.71 8.40 -2.34
CA ARG A 118 12.42 8.42 -3.03
C ARG A 118 12.43 7.53 -4.27
N ASN A 119 13.48 7.60 -5.07
CA ASN A 119 13.60 6.82 -6.30
C ASN A 119 13.61 5.31 -6.01
N ASP A 120 14.25 4.87 -4.95
CA ASP A 120 14.24 3.46 -4.53
C ASP A 120 12.85 3.00 -4.13
N VAL A 121 12.11 3.82 -3.39
CA VAL A 121 10.73 3.51 -2.99
C VAL A 121 9.81 3.46 -4.22
N ILE A 122 9.94 4.41 -5.15
CA ILE A 122 9.18 4.42 -6.42
C ILE A 122 9.48 3.16 -7.23
N ALA A 123 10.75 2.76 -7.34
CA ALA A 123 11.12 1.54 -8.04
C ALA A 123 10.49 0.28 -7.40
N GLN A 124 10.37 0.25 -6.08
CA GLN A 124 9.68 -0.83 -5.38
C GLN A 124 8.16 -0.80 -5.64
N SER A 125 7.53 0.37 -5.59
CA SER A 125 6.11 0.55 -5.92
C SER A 125 5.81 0.05 -7.34
N ASN A 126 6.64 0.42 -8.30
CA ASN A 126 6.50 -0.02 -9.68
C ASN A 126 6.64 -1.55 -9.83
N ARG A 127 7.44 -2.21 -9.01
CA ARG A 127 7.50 -3.69 -9.00
C ARG A 127 6.19 -4.31 -8.53
N MET A 128 5.52 -3.72 -7.55
CA MET A 128 4.21 -4.20 -7.08
C MET A 128 3.13 -3.99 -8.15
N ALA A 129 3.12 -2.81 -8.79
CA ALA A 129 2.21 -2.52 -9.90
C ALA A 129 2.39 -3.51 -11.06
N ARG A 130 3.63 -3.81 -11.45
CA ARG A 130 3.92 -4.79 -12.52
C ARG A 130 3.41 -6.19 -12.21
N ARG A 131 3.35 -6.62 -10.95
CA ARG A 131 2.74 -7.91 -10.58
C ARG A 131 1.24 -7.90 -10.80
N PHE A 132 0.55 -6.81 -10.47
CA PHE A 132 -0.86 -6.65 -10.82
C PHE A 132 -1.05 -6.64 -12.34
N ALA A 133 -0.20 -5.92 -13.08
CA ALA A 133 -0.24 -5.92 -14.54
C ALA A 133 -0.05 -7.34 -15.11
N GLY A 134 0.86 -8.14 -14.55
CA GLY A 134 1.04 -9.54 -14.93
C GLY A 134 -0.24 -10.36 -14.76
N MET A 135 -0.88 -10.30 -13.59
CA MET A 135 -2.17 -10.97 -13.35
C MET A 135 -3.26 -10.52 -14.34
N MET A 136 -3.26 -9.22 -14.72
CA MET A 136 -4.21 -8.69 -15.71
C MET A 136 -3.91 -9.23 -17.12
N ILE A 137 -2.64 -9.29 -17.53
CA ILE A 137 -2.21 -9.85 -18.83
C ILE A 137 -2.64 -11.31 -18.94
N ASP A 138 -2.35 -12.09 -17.92
CA ASP A 138 -2.72 -13.51 -17.88
C ASP A 138 -4.24 -13.68 -17.87
N GLY A 139 -4.97 -12.84 -17.11
CA GLY A 139 -6.42 -12.83 -17.09
C GLY A 139 -7.07 -12.40 -18.42
N ILE A 140 -6.47 -11.47 -19.15
CA ILE A 140 -6.91 -11.09 -20.51
C ILE A 140 -6.72 -12.29 -21.45
N THR A 141 -5.58 -12.96 -21.33
CA THR A 141 -5.24 -14.12 -22.18
C THR A 141 -6.19 -15.30 -21.93
N GLU A 142 -6.56 -15.58 -20.69
CA GLU A 142 -7.52 -16.63 -20.35
C GLU A 142 -9.00 -16.20 -20.51
N GLY A 143 -9.27 -14.90 -20.73
CA GLY A 143 -10.61 -14.35 -20.90
C GLY A 143 -11.36 -14.01 -19.60
N SER A 144 -10.71 -14.09 -18.44
CA SER A 144 -11.32 -13.71 -17.14
C SER A 144 -11.25 -12.20 -16.86
N VAL A 145 -10.38 -11.48 -17.56
CA VAL A 145 -10.27 -10.01 -17.52
C VAL A 145 -10.53 -9.44 -18.91
N LYS A 146 -11.35 -8.40 -18.99
CA LYS A 146 -11.61 -7.70 -20.26
C LYS A 146 -10.34 -7.03 -20.80
N PRO A 147 -10.22 -6.82 -22.12
CA PRO A 147 -9.10 -6.08 -22.71
C PRO A 147 -9.00 -4.66 -22.13
N ILE A 148 -7.89 -4.39 -21.46
CA ILE A 148 -7.53 -3.09 -20.86
C ILE A 148 -6.04 -2.87 -21.03
N ASP A 149 -5.56 -1.64 -20.85
CA ASP A 149 -4.14 -1.41 -20.67
C ASP A 149 -3.72 -1.88 -19.26
N PRO A 150 -2.90 -2.95 -19.14
CA PRO A 150 -2.59 -3.53 -17.83
C PRO A 150 -1.65 -2.64 -17.01
N LEU A 151 -0.83 -1.80 -17.64
CA LEU A 151 0.07 -0.89 -16.92
C LEU A 151 -0.73 0.26 -16.30
N ILE A 152 -1.62 0.90 -17.08
CA ILE A 152 -2.49 1.97 -16.58
C ILE A 152 -3.41 1.42 -15.49
N ALA A 153 -4.05 0.27 -15.72
CA ALA A 153 -4.97 -0.34 -14.76
C ALA A 153 -4.26 -0.72 -13.46
N SER A 154 -3.03 -1.23 -13.52
CA SER A 154 -2.26 -1.55 -12.32
C SER A 154 -1.90 -0.31 -11.48
N GLN A 155 -1.61 0.82 -12.12
CA GLN A 155 -1.39 2.10 -11.43
C GLN A 155 -2.69 2.63 -10.79
N ALA A 156 -3.83 2.48 -11.48
CA ALA A 156 -5.14 2.84 -10.92
C ALA A 156 -5.46 2.00 -9.67
N VAL A 157 -5.20 0.70 -9.70
CA VAL A 157 -5.34 -0.18 -8.52
C VAL A 157 -4.44 0.28 -7.38
N MET A 158 -3.16 0.54 -7.64
CA MET A 158 -2.23 1.02 -6.60
C MET A 158 -2.66 2.36 -6.01
N GLY A 159 -3.11 3.29 -6.84
CA GLY A 159 -3.63 4.59 -6.41
C GLY A 159 -4.88 4.45 -5.53
N SER A 160 -5.80 3.58 -5.94
CA SER A 160 -7.04 3.30 -5.19
C SER A 160 -6.73 2.67 -3.83
N LEU A 161 -5.83 1.70 -3.77
CA LEU A 161 -5.39 1.09 -2.51
C LEU A 161 -4.72 2.10 -1.57
N ASN A 162 -3.93 3.01 -2.12
CA ASN A 162 -3.30 4.07 -1.32
C ASN A 162 -4.34 5.04 -0.75
N SER A 163 -5.33 5.47 -1.55
CA SER A 163 -6.38 6.40 -1.12
C SER A 163 -7.43 5.74 -0.21
N ALA A 164 -7.54 4.43 -0.19
CA ALA A 164 -8.48 3.71 0.69
C ALA A 164 -8.27 4.04 2.17
N TYR A 165 -7.07 4.37 2.60
CA TYR A 165 -6.79 4.80 3.97
C TYR A 165 -7.65 6.00 4.39
N ASP A 166 -7.86 6.96 3.50
CA ASP A 166 -8.64 8.17 3.78
C ASP A 166 -10.13 7.85 4.01
N LEU A 167 -10.60 6.71 3.51
CA LEU A 167 -11.98 6.26 3.67
C LEU A 167 -12.24 5.55 5.00
N ARG A 168 -11.22 5.26 5.81
CA ARG A 168 -11.39 4.51 7.09
C ARG A 168 -12.49 5.09 7.96
N ASN A 169 -12.53 6.41 8.12
CA ASN A 169 -13.53 7.08 8.95
C ASN A 169 -14.95 7.03 8.37
N TRP A 170 -15.08 6.91 7.05
CA TRP A 170 -16.36 6.87 6.36
C TRP A 170 -16.92 5.45 6.29
N ILE A 171 -16.03 4.45 6.14
CA ILE A 171 -16.42 3.06 5.91
C ILE A 171 -16.51 2.22 7.20
N GLN A 172 -16.23 2.81 8.36
CA GLN A 172 -16.22 2.10 9.66
C GLN A 172 -17.51 1.33 9.97
N ARG A 173 -18.65 1.73 9.37
CA ARG A 173 -19.97 1.09 9.54
C ARG A 173 -20.21 -0.05 8.55
N VAL A 174 -19.34 -0.23 7.57
CA VAL A 174 -19.48 -1.26 6.54
C VAL A 174 -18.73 -2.51 7.00
N PRO A 175 -19.38 -3.68 7.06
CA PRO A 175 -18.68 -4.93 7.37
C PRO A 175 -17.54 -5.20 6.36
N PRO A 176 -16.39 -5.73 6.80
CA PRO A 176 -15.23 -5.98 5.92
C PRO A 176 -15.61 -6.81 4.67
N ALA A 177 -16.45 -7.83 4.83
CA ALA A 177 -16.91 -8.66 3.71
C ALA A 177 -17.66 -7.88 2.61
N GLN A 178 -18.23 -6.72 2.94
CA GLN A 178 -18.96 -5.86 2.00
C GLN A 178 -18.11 -4.70 1.47
N ALA A 179 -17.06 -4.31 2.19
CA ALA A 179 -16.23 -3.16 1.84
C ALA A 179 -15.59 -3.33 0.45
N PHE A 180 -15.11 -4.53 0.12
CA PHE A 180 -14.59 -4.83 -1.20
C PHE A 180 -15.65 -4.62 -2.29
N ALA A 181 -16.86 -5.13 -2.10
CA ALA A 181 -17.92 -4.98 -3.08
C ALA A 181 -18.29 -3.51 -3.31
N TYR A 182 -18.42 -2.72 -2.25
CA TYR A 182 -18.73 -1.29 -2.38
C TYR A 182 -17.59 -0.49 -3.00
N TYR A 183 -16.36 -0.71 -2.56
CA TYR A 183 -15.21 0.02 -3.05
C TYR A 183 -14.84 -0.41 -4.47
N ALA A 184 -14.79 -1.72 -4.71
CA ALA A 184 -14.40 -2.28 -6.00
C ALA A 184 -15.47 -2.12 -7.08
N SER A 185 -16.76 -2.10 -6.73
CA SER A 185 -17.81 -1.92 -7.72
C SER A 185 -17.66 -0.61 -8.49
N THR A 186 -17.32 0.48 -7.79
CA THR A 186 -17.09 1.78 -8.41
C THR A 186 -15.89 1.74 -9.37
N ILE A 187 -14.85 1.00 -9.03
CA ILE A 187 -13.65 0.87 -9.88
C ILE A 187 -13.91 -0.12 -11.02
N ALA A 188 -14.50 -1.27 -10.71
CA ALA A 188 -14.66 -2.37 -11.67
C ALA A 188 -15.73 -2.07 -12.74
N TYR A 189 -16.83 -1.41 -12.35
CA TYR A 189 -17.93 -1.09 -13.25
C TYR A 189 -17.90 0.36 -13.74
N GLY A 190 -17.15 1.24 -13.07
CA GLY A 190 -17.12 2.67 -13.35
C GLY A 190 -18.34 3.40 -12.81
N LEU A 191 -18.46 4.68 -13.18
CA LEU A 191 -19.55 5.57 -12.73
C LEU A 191 -20.68 5.69 -13.77
N PHE A 192 -20.44 5.23 -15.00
CA PHE A 192 -21.39 5.39 -16.10
C PHE A 192 -22.03 4.05 -16.44
N SER A 193 -23.36 4.04 -16.52
CA SER A 193 -24.12 2.87 -16.98
C SER A 193 -23.85 2.56 -18.46
N ASP A 194 -23.60 3.61 -19.25
CA ASP A 194 -23.23 3.51 -20.67
C ASP A 194 -22.09 4.51 -20.95
N PRO A 195 -20.83 4.10 -20.75
CA PRO A 195 -19.70 5.00 -20.94
C PRO A 195 -19.58 5.43 -22.41
N PRO A 196 -19.26 6.70 -22.66
CA PRO A 196 -19.11 7.20 -24.02
C PRO A 196 -18.01 6.45 -24.76
N LYS A 197 -18.21 6.18 -26.06
CA LYS A 197 -17.22 5.53 -26.93
C LYS A 197 -15.94 6.34 -27.09
N ALA A 198 -16.01 7.63 -26.87
CA ALA A 198 -14.85 8.53 -26.86
C ALA A 198 -15.02 9.56 -25.74
N TRP A 199 -13.95 9.83 -25.02
CA TRP A 199 -13.91 10.87 -24.00
C TRP A 199 -13.66 12.23 -24.63
N PRO A 200 -14.27 13.30 -24.12
CA PRO A 200 -13.91 14.65 -24.54
C PRO A 200 -12.42 14.91 -24.24
N ARG A 201 -11.73 15.55 -25.16
CA ARG A 201 -10.33 15.95 -25.01
C ARG A 201 -10.22 17.23 -24.21
#